data_8288c447b585a205267f85b42e2d7cd2
#
_entry.id   8288c447b585a205267f85b42e2d7cd2
#
_cell.length_a   1.000
_cell.length_b   1.000
_cell.length_c   1.000
_cell.angle_alpha   90.00
_cell.angle_beta   90.00
_cell.angle_gamma   90.00
#
_symmetry.space_group_name_H-M   'P 1'
#
loop_
_entity.id
_entity.type
_entity.pdbx_description
1 polymer ?
#
loop_
_entity_poly.entity_id
_entity_poly.type
_entity_poly.pdbx_seq_one_letter_code
_entity_poly.pdbx_strand_id
1 'polypeptide(L)'
;TMATANEMNVLFAEKILPDLSGNIKCGNALIGYDIMDNLPDFDLSHQRSINPFEFEQAFPKVFRRPQKGFDAIVGNPPYVKVSSKEQKEQRFYFKQHYHHQNYQYDLYLLFLERSGALLAENGKIGMIVPNTWLQSLTYTEIRRHLLNDYRWQKILHGKEHIFDAVVDTHVLIFEKGRLNGKNLFDVEMAENCQISSYQRLDQNYFDKQGGIINILATPEETTLFEKIK
;
A
#
# COMPACT_ATOMS: atom_id res chain seq x y z
N THR A 1 39.02 3.05 27.38
CA THR A 1 38.97 2.01 28.43
C THR A 1 38.32 0.80 27.79
N MET A 2 39.06 -0.29 27.64
CA MET A 2 38.52 -1.58 27.16
C MET A 2 37.61 -2.12 28.26
N ALA A 3 36.37 -2.46 27.90
CA ALA A 3 35.49 -3.17 28.82
C ALA A 3 36.10 -4.52 29.21
N THR A 4 35.99 -4.87 30.47
CA THR A 4 36.54 -6.14 30.98
C THR A 4 35.71 -7.31 30.42
N ALA A 5 36.32 -8.50 30.35
CA ALA A 5 35.62 -9.71 29.86
C ALA A 5 34.32 -10.02 30.67
N ASN A 6 34.25 -9.59 31.92
CA ASN A 6 33.06 -9.70 32.75
C ASN A 6 31.95 -8.74 32.30
N GLU A 7 32.28 -7.50 31.93
CA GLU A 7 31.30 -6.53 31.44
C GLU A 7 30.74 -6.95 30.06
N MET A 8 31.56 -7.55 29.19
CA MET A 8 31.10 -8.17 27.94
C MET A 8 30.14 -9.35 28.19
N ASN A 9 30.42 -10.22 29.17
CA ASN A 9 29.57 -11.34 29.49
C ASN A 9 28.22 -10.90 30.10
N VAL A 10 28.16 -9.81 30.82
CA VAL A 10 26.93 -9.20 31.35
C VAL A 10 26.12 -8.60 30.17
N LEU A 11 26.77 -7.96 29.22
CA LEU A 11 26.12 -7.44 27.98
C LEU A 11 25.52 -8.54 27.13
N PHE A 12 26.10 -9.75 27.09
CA PHE A 12 25.55 -10.92 26.39
C PHE A 12 24.52 -11.71 27.24
N ALA A 13 24.53 -11.61 28.57
CA ALA A 13 23.58 -12.31 29.40
C ALA A 13 22.26 -11.56 29.62
N GLU A 14 22.25 -10.23 29.60
CA GLU A 14 21.04 -9.43 29.54
C GLU A 14 20.64 -9.26 28.08
N LYS A 15 19.49 -9.77 27.69
CA LYS A 15 18.86 -9.45 26.40
C LYS A 15 18.53 -7.95 26.38
N ILE A 16 19.50 -7.12 26.00
CA ILE A 16 19.36 -5.65 25.91
C ILE A 16 18.31 -5.30 24.84
N LEU A 17 18.14 -6.14 23.84
CA LEU A 17 17.10 -6.02 22.83
C LEU A 17 16.07 -7.13 22.99
N PRO A 18 14.78 -6.81 22.93
CA PRO A 18 13.73 -7.83 22.93
C PRO A 18 13.89 -8.75 21.71
N ASP A 19 13.49 -10.01 21.86
CA ASP A 19 13.43 -10.94 20.74
C ASP A 19 12.34 -10.50 19.77
N LEU A 20 12.74 -10.06 18.57
CA LEU A 20 11.85 -9.61 17.48
C LEU A 20 11.59 -10.71 16.44
N SER A 21 12.09 -11.92 16.63
CA SER A 21 11.95 -13.02 15.64
C SER A 21 10.49 -13.38 15.34
N GLY A 22 9.60 -13.16 16.31
CA GLY A 22 8.16 -13.29 16.12
C GLY A 22 7.53 -12.19 15.26
N ASN A 23 8.14 -11.01 15.21
CA ASN A 23 7.58 -9.80 14.62
C ASN A 23 8.21 -9.45 13.26
N ILE A 24 9.50 -9.75 13.06
CA ILE A 24 10.21 -9.49 11.81
C ILE A 24 10.22 -10.77 10.98
N LYS A 25 9.65 -10.68 9.79
CA LYS A 25 9.55 -11.78 8.83
C LYS A 25 10.15 -11.34 7.50
N CYS A 26 10.69 -12.31 6.75
CA CYS A 26 11.26 -12.10 5.44
C CYS A 26 10.50 -12.93 4.40
N GLY A 27 10.07 -12.31 3.31
CA GLY A 27 9.40 -12.97 2.21
C GLY A 27 8.79 -11.98 1.23
N ASN A 28 8.31 -12.49 0.10
CA ASN A 28 7.64 -11.70 -0.92
C ASN A 28 6.19 -11.45 -0.48
N ALA A 29 5.90 -10.25 -0.03
CA ALA A 29 4.58 -9.87 0.49
C ALA A 29 3.44 -9.96 -0.55
N LEU A 30 3.76 -10.03 -1.85
CA LEU A 30 2.78 -10.06 -2.94
C LEU A 30 2.48 -11.48 -3.45
N ILE A 31 3.29 -12.48 -3.10
CA ILE A 31 3.23 -13.83 -3.67
C ILE A 31 3.14 -14.86 -2.55
N GLY A 32 2.08 -15.65 -2.57
CA GLY A 32 1.87 -16.78 -1.67
C GLY A 32 2.51 -18.07 -2.15
N TYR A 33 2.47 -19.13 -1.31
CA TYR A 33 3.00 -20.46 -1.67
C TYR A 33 2.22 -21.15 -2.78
N ASP A 34 1.00 -20.73 -3.05
CA ASP A 34 0.13 -21.23 -4.12
C ASP A 34 0.67 -20.91 -5.54
N ILE A 35 1.70 -20.07 -5.67
CA ILE A 35 2.44 -19.92 -6.93
C ILE A 35 3.01 -21.25 -7.42
N MET A 36 3.36 -22.16 -6.50
CA MET A 36 3.93 -23.48 -6.80
C MET A 36 2.92 -24.40 -7.50
N ASP A 37 1.62 -24.24 -7.22
CA ASP A 37 0.57 -25.08 -7.80
C ASP A 37 0.36 -24.84 -9.28
N ASN A 38 0.79 -23.68 -9.78
CA ASN A 38 0.55 -23.19 -11.13
C ASN A 38 1.79 -23.25 -12.05
N LEU A 39 2.93 -23.69 -11.56
CA LEU A 39 4.20 -23.72 -12.30
C LEU A 39 4.77 -25.15 -12.32
N PRO A 40 4.59 -25.91 -13.43
CA PRO A 40 5.00 -27.31 -13.51
C PRO A 40 6.50 -27.56 -13.27
N ASP A 41 7.34 -26.57 -13.62
CA ASP A 41 8.80 -26.66 -13.51
C ASP A 41 9.34 -25.87 -12.30
N PHE A 42 8.49 -25.63 -11.27
CA PHE A 42 8.86 -24.84 -10.10
C PHE A 42 9.79 -25.64 -9.19
N ASP A 43 11.08 -25.37 -9.25
CA ASP A 43 12.10 -25.99 -8.43
C ASP A 43 12.49 -25.18 -7.19
N LEU A 44 13.37 -25.73 -6.36
CA LEU A 44 13.85 -25.07 -5.15
C LEU A 44 14.63 -23.76 -5.44
N SER A 45 15.19 -23.60 -6.63
CA SER A 45 15.90 -22.37 -7.01
C SER A 45 14.92 -21.24 -7.30
N HIS A 46 13.83 -21.52 -8.00
CA HIS A 46 12.72 -20.58 -8.23
C HIS A 46 12.05 -20.19 -6.91
N GLN A 47 11.78 -21.16 -6.03
CA GLN A 47 11.22 -20.87 -4.71
C GLN A 47 12.09 -19.90 -3.91
N ARG A 48 13.40 -20.10 -3.89
CA ARG A 48 14.34 -19.22 -3.18
C ARG A 48 14.40 -17.82 -3.80
N SER A 49 14.34 -17.70 -5.13
CA SER A 49 14.40 -16.42 -5.82
C SER A 49 13.13 -15.59 -5.63
N ILE A 50 11.97 -16.21 -5.64
CA ILE A 50 10.67 -15.54 -5.44
C ILE A 50 10.41 -15.30 -3.95
N ASN A 51 10.86 -16.23 -3.09
CA ASN A 51 10.68 -16.19 -1.63
C ASN A 51 9.21 -15.97 -1.22
N PRO A 52 8.26 -16.85 -1.62
CA PRO A 52 6.85 -16.69 -1.33
C PRO A 52 6.57 -16.56 0.16
N PHE A 53 5.48 -15.86 0.53
CA PHE A 53 5.18 -15.57 1.92
C PHE A 53 3.68 -15.65 2.24
N GLU A 54 3.34 -16.37 3.32
CA GLU A 54 1.98 -16.48 3.82
C GLU A 54 1.79 -15.76 5.14
N PHE A 55 1.01 -14.68 5.10
CA PHE A 55 0.74 -13.84 6.27
C PHE A 55 -0.02 -14.59 7.37
N GLU A 56 -0.97 -15.45 7.02
CA GLU A 56 -1.77 -16.20 7.99
C GLU A 56 -0.92 -17.20 8.78
N GLN A 57 0.08 -17.79 8.14
CA GLN A 57 1.03 -18.70 8.78
C GLN A 57 2.07 -17.95 9.60
N ALA A 58 2.57 -16.83 9.09
CA ALA A 58 3.60 -16.02 9.74
C ALA A 58 3.07 -15.27 10.97
N PHE A 59 1.78 -14.87 10.96
CA PHE A 59 1.13 -14.08 12.01
C PHE A 59 -0.20 -14.71 12.47
N PRO A 60 -0.20 -15.97 12.96
CA PRO A 60 -1.44 -16.69 13.28
C PRO A 60 -2.29 -16.01 14.35
N LYS A 61 -1.68 -15.26 15.27
CA LYS A 61 -2.41 -14.49 16.30
C LYS A 61 -3.26 -13.37 15.69
N VAL A 62 -2.85 -12.79 14.56
CA VAL A 62 -3.57 -11.71 13.86
C VAL A 62 -4.75 -12.28 13.08
N PHE A 63 -4.57 -13.42 12.41
CA PHE A 63 -5.58 -13.97 11.50
C PHE A 63 -6.56 -14.98 12.15
N ARG A 64 -6.28 -15.45 13.39
CA ARG A 64 -7.19 -16.33 14.15
C ARG A 64 -8.12 -15.58 15.11
N ARG A 65 -7.94 -14.28 15.29
CA ARG A 65 -8.84 -13.46 16.13
C ARG A 65 -10.19 -13.23 15.42
N PRO A 66 -11.29 -12.86 16.14
CA PRO A 66 -12.61 -12.62 15.54
C PRO A 66 -12.58 -11.61 14.40
N GLN A 67 -11.87 -10.50 14.55
CA GLN A 67 -11.58 -9.54 13.48
C GLN A 67 -10.27 -9.92 12.80
N LYS A 68 -10.35 -10.83 11.84
CA LYS A 68 -9.18 -11.28 11.08
C LYS A 68 -8.52 -10.12 10.33
N GLY A 69 -7.19 -10.08 10.37
CA GLY A 69 -6.38 -9.08 9.66
C GLY A 69 -5.71 -8.07 10.59
N PHE A 70 -4.86 -7.22 10.02
CA PHE A 70 -4.14 -6.18 10.74
C PHE A 70 -5.04 -4.98 11.02
N ASP A 71 -4.83 -4.31 12.17
CA ASP A 71 -5.54 -3.07 12.51
C ASP A 71 -4.99 -1.86 11.76
N ALA A 72 -3.70 -1.92 11.42
CA ALA A 72 -3.03 -0.90 10.61
C ALA A 72 -1.91 -1.52 9.78
N ILE A 73 -1.76 -1.03 8.55
CA ILE A 73 -0.66 -1.37 7.65
C ILE A 73 -0.02 -0.06 7.19
N VAL A 74 1.29 0.05 7.39
CA VAL A 74 2.07 1.21 6.94
C VAL A 74 3.18 0.72 6.02
N GLY A 75 3.40 1.42 4.90
CA GLY A 75 4.42 1.01 3.95
C GLY A 75 4.89 2.11 3.01
N ASN A 76 6.08 1.88 2.47
CA ASN A 76 6.63 2.60 1.33
C ASN A 76 6.96 1.54 0.26
N PRO A 77 6.01 1.17 -0.59
CA PRO A 77 6.20 0.15 -1.60
C PRO A 77 7.12 0.63 -2.72
N PRO A 78 7.79 -0.28 -3.46
CA PRO A 78 8.65 0.11 -4.56
C PRO A 78 7.85 0.67 -5.75
N TYR A 79 8.35 1.76 -6.35
CA TYR A 79 7.74 2.43 -7.53
C TYR A 79 8.27 1.84 -8.83
N VAL A 80 8.09 0.54 -9.01
CA VAL A 80 8.64 -0.24 -10.13
C VAL A 80 7.50 -0.98 -10.85
N LYS A 81 7.59 -1.01 -12.17
CA LYS A 81 6.72 -1.82 -13.01
C LYS A 81 7.27 -3.23 -13.18
N VAL A 82 6.39 -4.21 -13.11
CA VAL A 82 6.77 -5.62 -13.32
C VAL A 82 7.15 -5.83 -14.77
N SER A 83 8.39 -6.26 -15.01
CA SER A 83 8.90 -6.52 -16.35
C SER A 83 8.17 -7.67 -17.04
N SER A 84 7.77 -7.47 -18.30
CA SER A 84 7.09 -8.52 -19.09
C SER A 84 8.03 -9.64 -19.54
N LYS A 85 9.34 -9.41 -19.59
CA LYS A 85 10.33 -10.36 -20.09
C LYS A 85 10.95 -11.21 -18.98
N GLU A 86 11.31 -10.58 -17.87
CA GLU A 86 12.10 -11.20 -16.80
C GLU A 86 11.24 -11.81 -15.68
N GLN A 87 9.98 -11.38 -15.58
CA GLN A 87 9.07 -11.75 -14.47
C GLN A 87 7.77 -12.37 -14.97
N LYS A 88 7.82 -13.25 -15.99
CA LYS A 88 6.64 -13.87 -16.59
C LYS A 88 5.79 -14.64 -15.56
N GLU A 89 6.43 -15.40 -14.69
CA GLU A 89 5.79 -16.21 -13.66
C GLU A 89 5.06 -15.35 -12.64
N GLN A 90 5.73 -14.29 -12.16
CA GLN A 90 5.12 -13.33 -11.24
C GLN A 90 3.93 -12.61 -11.88
N ARG A 91 4.06 -12.20 -13.16
CA ARG A 91 2.94 -11.58 -13.89
C ARG A 91 1.75 -12.52 -14.04
N PHE A 92 2.01 -13.80 -14.31
CA PHE A 92 0.94 -14.81 -14.37
C PHE A 92 0.24 -14.95 -13.03
N TYR A 93 0.99 -15.01 -11.94
CA TYR A 93 0.47 -15.02 -10.58
C TYR A 93 -0.37 -13.76 -10.30
N PHE A 94 0.15 -12.58 -10.59
CA PHE A 94 -0.56 -11.32 -10.35
C PHE A 94 -1.87 -11.25 -11.13
N LYS A 95 -1.90 -11.73 -12.36
CA LYS A 95 -3.13 -11.78 -13.17
C LYS A 95 -4.23 -12.64 -12.53
N GLN A 96 -3.86 -13.67 -11.78
CA GLN A 96 -4.82 -14.56 -11.12
C GLN A 96 -5.30 -14.01 -9.76
N HIS A 97 -4.47 -13.27 -9.05
CA HIS A 97 -4.69 -12.91 -7.66
C HIS A 97 -4.99 -11.42 -7.42
N TYR A 98 -4.69 -10.56 -8.40
CA TYR A 98 -4.91 -9.12 -8.30
C TYR A 98 -5.84 -8.66 -9.41
N HIS A 99 -6.91 -7.98 -9.05
CA HIS A 99 -8.03 -7.72 -9.97
C HIS A 99 -8.20 -6.25 -10.35
N HIS A 100 -7.44 -5.36 -9.73
CA HIS A 100 -7.58 -3.92 -9.92
C HIS A 100 -6.51 -3.30 -10.83
N GLN A 101 -5.72 -4.14 -11.51
CA GLN A 101 -4.77 -3.73 -12.53
C GLN A 101 -4.85 -4.67 -13.74
N ASN A 102 -5.10 -4.13 -14.93
CA ASN A 102 -5.41 -4.96 -16.12
C ASN A 102 -4.27 -5.06 -17.14
N TYR A 103 -3.32 -4.14 -17.18
CA TYR A 103 -2.37 -4.06 -18.30
C TYR A 103 -0.90 -4.04 -17.89
N GLN A 104 -0.57 -3.17 -16.96
CA GLN A 104 0.77 -3.05 -16.39
C GLN A 104 0.65 -3.18 -14.88
N TYR A 105 1.45 -4.05 -14.30
CA TYR A 105 1.49 -4.20 -12.85
C TYR A 105 2.53 -3.25 -12.27
N ASP A 106 2.05 -2.17 -11.66
CA ASP A 106 2.87 -1.32 -10.82
C ASP A 106 2.89 -1.89 -9.41
N LEU A 107 4.06 -2.19 -8.87
CA LEU A 107 4.18 -2.88 -7.59
C LEU A 107 3.47 -2.12 -6.47
N TYR A 108 3.57 -0.80 -6.41
CA TYR A 108 2.92 -0.02 -5.36
C TYR A 108 1.39 -0.18 -5.33
N LEU A 109 0.75 -0.37 -6.50
CA LEU A 109 -0.69 -0.62 -6.58
C LEU A 109 -1.04 -2.05 -6.15
N LEU A 110 -0.19 -3.03 -6.45
CA LEU A 110 -0.34 -4.39 -5.93
C LEU A 110 -0.22 -4.40 -4.39
N PHE A 111 0.71 -3.61 -3.84
CA PHE A 111 0.84 -3.45 -2.38
C PHE A 111 -0.40 -2.79 -1.77
N LEU A 112 -1.01 -1.80 -2.42
CA LEU A 112 -2.28 -1.21 -1.95
C LEU A 112 -3.39 -2.25 -1.91
N GLU A 113 -3.59 -3.01 -2.99
CA GLU A 113 -4.60 -4.06 -3.09
C GLU A 113 -4.34 -5.17 -2.05
N ARG A 114 -3.09 -5.66 -1.95
CA ARG A 114 -2.71 -6.69 -0.97
C ARG A 114 -2.93 -6.23 0.46
N SER A 115 -2.57 -5.00 0.76
CA SER A 115 -2.77 -4.43 2.10
C SER A 115 -4.24 -4.38 2.46
N GLY A 116 -5.10 -4.03 1.53
CA GLY A 116 -6.54 -4.07 1.75
C GLY A 116 -7.07 -5.47 2.07
N ALA A 117 -6.55 -6.50 1.39
CA ALA A 117 -6.91 -7.88 1.70
C ALA A 117 -6.46 -8.33 3.10
N LEU A 118 -5.32 -7.82 3.57
CA LEU A 118 -4.73 -8.16 4.87
C LEU A 118 -5.29 -7.35 6.05
N LEU A 119 -5.98 -6.23 5.79
CA LEU A 119 -6.61 -5.41 6.84
C LEU A 119 -7.86 -6.08 7.42
N ALA A 120 -8.03 -5.92 8.73
CA ALA A 120 -9.32 -6.13 9.39
C ALA A 120 -10.33 -5.06 8.93
N GLU A 121 -11.62 -5.31 9.15
CA GLU A 121 -12.65 -4.28 8.98
C GLU A 121 -12.36 -3.08 9.88
N ASN A 122 -12.52 -1.88 9.34
CA ASN A 122 -12.13 -0.61 9.96
C ASN A 122 -10.61 -0.45 10.23
N GLY A 123 -9.79 -1.37 9.75
CA GLY A 123 -8.34 -1.24 9.75
C GLY A 123 -7.88 -0.11 8.83
N LYS A 124 -6.73 0.47 9.12
CA LYS A 124 -6.20 1.63 8.40
C LYS A 124 -4.97 1.27 7.58
N ILE A 125 -4.89 1.87 6.40
CA ILE A 125 -3.71 1.80 5.54
C ILE A 125 -3.06 3.18 5.47
N GLY A 126 -1.75 3.23 5.65
CA GLY A 126 -0.92 4.41 5.45
C GLY A 126 0.19 4.09 4.47
N MET A 127 0.17 4.67 3.27
CA MET A 127 1.20 4.40 2.26
C MET A 127 1.68 5.65 1.56
N ILE A 128 2.97 5.64 1.21
CA ILE A 128 3.57 6.63 0.32
C ILE A 128 3.56 6.05 -1.08
N VAL A 129 2.94 6.74 -2.04
CA VAL A 129 2.78 6.27 -3.42
C VAL A 129 2.96 7.42 -4.42
N PRO A 130 3.34 7.16 -5.69
CA PRO A 130 3.34 8.18 -6.73
C PRO A 130 1.95 8.79 -6.93
N ASN A 131 1.86 10.08 -7.24
CA ASN A 131 0.58 10.77 -7.45
C ASN A 131 -0.20 10.29 -8.69
N THR A 132 0.46 9.61 -9.61
CA THR A 132 -0.08 9.16 -10.90
C THR A 132 -1.31 8.27 -10.80
N TRP A 133 -1.54 7.60 -9.66
CA TRP A 133 -2.72 6.75 -9.46
C TRP A 133 -4.05 7.51 -9.55
N LEU A 134 -4.05 8.80 -9.26
CA LEU A 134 -5.25 9.63 -9.37
C LEU A 134 -5.63 9.99 -10.81
N GLN A 135 -4.65 10.12 -11.69
CA GLN A 135 -4.84 10.75 -13.01
C GLN A 135 -4.70 9.78 -14.19
N SER A 136 -3.98 8.67 -14.06
CA SER A 136 -3.78 7.74 -15.16
C SER A 136 -5.05 6.96 -15.48
N LEU A 137 -5.44 6.94 -16.75
CA LEU A 137 -6.59 6.15 -17.24
C LEU A 137 -6.39 4.64 -17.05
N THR A 138 -5.14 4.18 -17.01
CA THR A 138 -4.84 2.76 -16.76
C THR A 138 -5.15 2.29 -15.35
N TYR A 139 -5.36 3.20 -14.40
CA TYR A 139 -5.59 2.90 -12.99
C TYR A 139 -7.05 3.09 -12.55
N THR A 140 -7.98 3.07 -13.50
CA THR A 140 -9.42 3.21 -13.25
C THR A 140 -9.94 2.17 -12.26
N GLU A 141 -9.54 0.90 -12.41
CA GLU A 141 -10.05 -0.18 -11.56
C GLU A 141 -9.58 -0.05 -10.11
N ILE A 142 -8.31 0.29 -9.89
CA ILE A 142 -7.83 0.51 -8.52
C ILE A 142 -8.49 1.74 -7.88
N ARG A 143 -8.70 2.83 -8.64
CA ARG A 143 -9.44 3.99 -8.11
C ARG A 143 -10.88 3.63 -7.74
N ARG A 144 -11.57 2.87 -8.61
CA ARG A 144 -12.92 2.35 -8.33
C ARG A 144 -12.95 1.56 -7.03
N HIS A 145 -12.00 0.66 -6.84
CA HIS A 145 -11.86 -0.12 -5.61
C HIS A 145 -11.64 0.79 -4.39
N LEU A 146 -10.67 1.69 -4.44
CA LEU A 146 -10.35 2.58 -3.33
C LEU A 146 -11.50 3.55 -3.00
N LEU A 147 -12.29 3.98 -3.99
CA LEU A 147 -13.44 4.86 -3.78
C LEU A 147 -14.64 4.15 -3.16
N ASN A 148 -14.83 2.86 -3.42
CA ASN A 148 -16.01 2.12 -2.99
C ASN A 148 -15.81 1.33 -1.70
N ASP A 149 -14.59 0.84 -1.46
CA ASP A 149 -14.31 -0.09 -0.37
C ASP A 149 -13.53 0.55 0.78
N TYR A 150 -13.14 1.84 0.64
CA TYR A 150 -12.42 2.57 1.68
C TYR A 150 -13.01 3.93 1.96
N ARG A 151 -12.96 4.33 3.23
CA ARG A 151 -13.19 5.70 3.69
C ARG A 151 -11.86 6.44 3.70
N TRP A 152 -11.72 7.41 2.82
CA TRP A 152 -10.53 8.23 2.77
C TRP A 152 -10.51 9.18 3.97
N GLN A 153 -9.38 9.26 4.65
CA GLN A 153 -9.22 10.12 5.81
C GLN A 153 -8.30 11.30 5.50
N LYS A 154 -7.19 11.02 4.80
CA LYS A 154 -6.21 12.05 4.45
C LYS A 154 -5.44 11.67 3.19
N ILE A 155 -5.12 12.70 2.39
CA ILE A 155 -4.12 12.64 1.34
C ILE A 155 -3.17 13.82 1.56
N LEU A 156 -1.90 13.53 1.85
CA LEU A 156 -0.84 14.52 1.86
C LEU A 156 -0.18 14.51 0.48
N HIS A 157 -0.26 15.61 -0.25
CA HIS A 157 0.43 15.80 -1.52
C HIS A 157 1.83 16.36 -1.25
N GLY A 158 2.85 15.58 -1.58
CA GLY A 158 4.25 15.99 -1.52
C GLY A 158 4.71 16.49 -2.87
N LYS A 159 5.07 17.78 -2.96
CA LYS A 159 5.75 18.36 -4.12
C LYS A 159 7.20 17.84 -4.19
N GLU A 160 7.79 17.96 -5.37
CA GLU A 160 9.16 17.53 -5.69
C GLU A 160 10.16 17.73 -4.54
N HIS A 161 11.06 16.76 -4.36
CA HIS A 161 12.18 16.76 -3.40
C HIS A 161 11.87 16.51 -1.90
N ILE A 162 10.64 16.19 -1.51
CA ILE A 162 10.39 15.75 -0.11
C ILE A 162 10.97 14.37 0.14
N PHE A 163 10.96 13.54 -0.89
CA PHE A 163 11.66 12.25 -0.94
C PHE A 163 12.62 12.30 -2.12
N ASP A 164 13.70 11.54 -2.11
CA ASP A 164 14.62 11.38 -3.26
C ASP A 164 13.95 10.73 -4.49
N ALA A 165 12.67 11.03 -4.71
CA ALA A 165 11.85 10.54 -5.81
C ALA A 165 11.71 11.60 -6.90
N VAL A 166 11.83 11.18 -8.15
CA VAL A 166 11.72 12.02 -9.35
C VAL A 166 10.27 12.44 -9.62
N VAL A 167 9.31 11.93 -8.85
CA VAL A 167 7.86 12.17 -9.05
C VAL A 167 7.22 12.66 -7.75
N ASP A 168 6.21 13.50 -7.90
CA ASP A 168 5.35 13.89 -6.78
C ASP A 168 4.73 12.67 -6.13
N THR A 169 4.65 12.69 -4.81
CA THR A 169 4.15 11.58 -4.02
C THR A 169 2.92 11.97 -3.21
N HIS A 170 2.12 10.96 -2.89
CA HIS A 170 1.03 11.08 -1.95
C HIS A 170 1.29 10.19 -0.73
N VAL A 171 1.07 10.73 0.47
CA VAL A 171 0.87 9.89 1.66
C VAL A 171 -0.63 9.71 1.81
N LEU A 172 -1.07 8.46 1.68
CA LEU A 172 -2.48 8.08 1.78
C LEU A 172 -2.78 7.56 3.17
N ILE A 173 -3.91 8.00 3.76
CA ILE A 173 -4.47 7.40 4.96
C ILE A 173 -5.93 7.05 4.67
N PHE A 174 -6.19 5.76 4.50
CA PHE A 174 -7.50 5.21 4.21
C PHE A 174 -7.90 4.19 5.27
N GLU A 175 -9.19 4.07 5.53
CA GLU A 175 -9.77 3.10 6.43
C GLU A 175 -10.62 2.11 5.64
N LYS A 176 -10.42 0.81 5.83
CA LYS A 176 -11.21 -0.23 5.16
C LYS A 176 -12.65 -0.19 5.62
N GLY A 177 -13.56 -0.16 4.67
CA GLY A 177 -14.99 -0.14 4.91
C GLY A 177 -15.73 0.77 3.94
N ARG A 178 -16.92 0.36 3.54
CA ARG A 178 -17.74 1.11 2.60
C ARG A 178 -18.24 2.42 3.20
N LEU A 179 -18.45 3.38 2.33
CA LEU A 179 -19.08 4.64 2.71
C LEU A 179 -20.52 4.40 3.17
N ASN A 180 -20.85 5.00 4.30
CA ASN A 180 -22.22 5.08 4.79
C ASN A 180 -22.55 6.55 5.06
N GLY A 181 -22.95 7.26 4.00
CA GLY A 181 -23.21 8.69 4.04
C GLY A 181 -22.03 9.54 3.58
N LYS A 182 -21.99 10.78 4.05
CA LYS A 182 -20.97 11.78 3.72
C LYS A 182 -19.62 11.39 4.33
N ASN A 183 -18.55 11.44 3.54
CA ASN A 183 -17.19 11.22 4.02
C ASN A 183 -16.27 12.37 3.61
N LEU A 184 -15.91 13.18 4.59
CA LEU A 184 -14.97 14.28 4.40
C LEU A 184 -13.56 13.80 4.73
N PHE A 185 -12.62 14.05 3.82
CA PHE A 185 -11.20 13.79 4.03
C PHE A 185 -10.35 15.04 3.82
N ASP A 186 -9.23 15.09 4.52
CA ASP A 186 -8.33 16.22 4.46
C ASP A 186 -7.31 16.06 3.33
N VAL A 187 -7.10 17.12 2.54
CA VAL A 187 -5.99 17.25 1.62
C VAL A 187 -5.00 18.22 2.22
N GLU A 188 -3.76 17.78 2.36
CA GLU A 188 -2.66 18.57 2.89
C GLU A 188 -1.55 18.66 1.84
N MET A 189 -0.77 19.73 1.93
CA MET A 189 0.40 19.96 1.08
C MET A 189 1.66 19.87 1.93
N ALA A 190 2.66 19.15 1.43
CA ALA A 190 3.98 19.16 2.02
C ALA A 190 4.96 19.82 1.06
N GLU A 191 5.62 20.88 1.52
CA GLU A 191 6.61 21.66 0.78
C GLU A 191 7.69 22.14 1.75
N ASN A 192 8.97 22.01 1.38
CA ASN A 192 10.10 22.44 2.23
C ASN A 192 10.05 21.91 3.68
N CYS A 193 9.69 20.63 3.86
CA CYS A 193 9.52 19.99 5.16
C CYS A 193 8.43 20.63 6.06
N GLN A 194 7.54 21.42 5.49
CA GLN A 194 6.39 21.97 6.19
C GLN A 194 5.11 21.38 5.63
N ILE A 195 4.19 21.02 6.52
CA ILE A 195 2.86 20.52 6.18
C ILE A 195 1.85 21.61 6.46
N SER A 196 1.01 21.90 5.47
CA SER A 196 -0.10 22.85 5.59
C SER A 196 -1.41 22.19 5.13
N SER A 197 -2.51 22.57 5.78
CA SER A 197 -3.84 22.20 5.31
C SER A 197 -4.11 22.92 3.99
N TYR A 198 -4.60 22.16 2.99
CA TYR A 198 -4.94 22.73 1.68
C TYR A 198 -6.46 22.85 1.53
N GLN A 199 -7.18 21.74 1.63
CA GLN A 199 -8.65 21.73 1.55
C GLN A 199 -9.24 20.47 2.16
N ARG A 200 -10.56 20.47 2.32
CA ARG A 200 -11.35 19.33 2.77
C ARG A 200 -12.36 18.96 1.71
N LEU A 201 -12.34 17.73 1.26
CA LEU A 201 -13.15 17.22 0.15
C LEU A 201 -14.14 16.16 0.62
N ASP A 202 -15.29 16.08 -0.04
CA ASP A 202 -16.22 14.96 0.14
C ASP A 202 -15.90 13.87 -0.89
N GLN A 203 -15.61 12.67 -0.41
CA GLN A 203 -15.33 11.52 -1.26
C GLN A 203 -16.49 11.18 -2.21
N ASN A 204 -17.72 11.58 -1.88
CA ASN A 204 -18.88 11.36 -2.74
C ASN A 204 -18.91 12.23 -4.00
N TYR A 205 -18.09 13.29 -4.10
CA TYR A 205 -17.98 14.08 -5.31
C TYR A 205 -17.26 13.34 -6.44
N PHE A 206 -16.47 12.33 -6.11
CA PHE A 206 -15.71 11.60 -7.12
C PHE A 206 -16.55 10.52 -7.79
N ASP A 207 -16.32 10.35 -9.10
CA ASP A 207 -16.98 9.32 -9.89
C ASP A 207 -16.61 7.92 -9.37
N LYS A 208 -17.60 7.23 -8.82
CA LYS A 208 -17.46 5.87 -8.28
C LYS A 208 -17.08 4.82 -9.32
N GLN A 209 -17.11 5.16 -10.61
CA GLN A 209 -16.59 4.31 -11.68
C GLN A 209 -15.06 4.38 -11.82
N GLY A 210 -14.39 5.19 -11.00
CA GLY A 210 -12.93 5.30 -10.98
C GLY A 210 -12.39 6.30 -12.00
N GLY A 211 -13.17 7.33 -12.33
CA GLY A 211 -12.74 8.45 -13.17
C GLY A 211 -11.50 9.16 -12.61
N ILE A 212 -10.91 10.04 -13.40
CA ILE A 212 -9.77 10.87 -12.98
C ILE A 212 -10.17 11.73 -11.77
N ILE A 213 -9.28 11.79 -10.79
CA ILE A 213 -9.49 12.54 -9.54
C ILE A 213 -8.48 13.67 -9.47
N ASN A 214 -8.99 14.91 -9.37
CA ASN A 214 -8.17 16.09 -9.10
C ASN A 214 -8.42 16.56 -7.65
N ILE A 215 -7.52 16.20 -6.76
CA ILE A 215 -7.58 16.61 -5.34
C ILE A 215 -7.09 18.03 -5.12
N LEU A 216 -6.51 18.68 -6.12
CA LEU A 216 -5.97 20.02 -6.04
C LEU A 216 -6.86 21.06 -6.75
N ALA A 217 -7.98 20.64 -7.37
CA ALA A 217 -8.92 21.54 -8.00
C ALA A 217 -9.54 22.49 -6.97
N THR A 218 -9.58 23.76 -7.32
CA THR A 218 -10.30 24.76 -6.52
C THR A 218 -11.82 24.52 -6.58
N PRO A 219 -12.60 25.04 -5.62
CA PRO A 219 -14.07 24.95 -5.68
C PRO A 219 -14.66 25.55 -6.97
N GLU A 220 -14.03 26.60 -7.52
CA GLU A 220 -14.44 27.24 -8.76
C GLU A 220 -14.19 26.36 -9.97
N GLU A 221 -13.03 25.71 -10.05
CA GLU A 221 -12.71 24.73 -11.09
C GLU A 221 -13.64 23.53 -11.01
N THR A 222 -13.91 23.01 -9.82
CA THR A 222 -14.82 21.88 -9.61
C THR A 222 -16.22 22.23 -10.13
N THR A 223 -16.72 23.43 -9.81
CA THR A 223 -18.03 23.92 -10.29
C THR A 223 -18.06 24.10 -11.82
N LEU A 224 -16.95 24.49 -12.43
CA LEU A 224 -16.84 24.61 -13.88
C LEU A 224 -16.90 23.24 -14.56
N PHE A 225 -16.19 22.23 -14.02
CA PHE A 225 -16.23 20.86 -14.54
C PHE A 225 -17.62 20.22 -14.47
N GLU A 226 -18.39 20.52 -13.42
CA GLU A 226 -19.78 20.03 -13.30
C GLU A 226 -20.73 20.62 -14.36
N LYS A 227 -20.44 21.83 -14.84
CA LYS A 227 -21.26 22.48 -15.88
C LYS A 227 -20.95 22.00 -17.32
N ILE A 228 -19.82 21.30 -17.49
CA ILE A 228 -19.34 20.83 -18.80
C ILE A 228 -19.71 19.35 -19.04
N LYS A 229 -20.12 18.63 -18.00
CA LYS A 229 -20.70 17.28 -18.08
C LYS A 229 -22.17 17.33 -18.51
#